data_bc471767510348de7742d2dfca29c9ff
#
_entry.id   bc471767510348de7742d2dfca29c9ff
#
_cell.length_a   1.000
_cell.length_b   1.000
_cell.length_c   1.000
_cell.angle_alpha   90.00
_cell.angle_beta   90.00
_cell.angle_gamma   90.00
#
_symmetry.space_group_name_H-M   'P 1'
#
loop_
_entity.id
_entity.type
_entity.pdbx_description
1 polymer ?
#
loop_
_entity_poly.entity_id
_entity_poly.type
_entity_poly.pdbx_seq_one_letter_code
_entity_poly.pdbx_strand_id
1 'polypeptide(L)'
;MISTRVLSGAKMLRWSAVLLLVGGPLLGLLFGSLGMAALAVGFGAVHLGLGQLWASENRGGRLIGFTLVLVGAFTAVDGVKWMLLGAGL
;
A
#
# COMPACT_ATOMS: atom_id res chain seq x y z
N MET A 1 -16.82 -21.33 -9.12
CA MET A 1 -15.92 -21.38 -8.08
C MET A 1 -15.08 -20.17 -8.06
N ILE A 2 -15.24 -19.46 -6.98
CA ILE A 2 -14.42 -18.31 -6.86
C ILE A 2 -13.06 -18.79 -6.73
N SER A 3 -12.74 -18.82 -7.57
CA SER A 3 -11.65 -19.33 -8.10
C SER A 3 -10.46 -19.11 -7.27
N THR A 4 -9.67 -20.08 -7.26
CA THR A 4 -8.30 -20.00 -6.83
C THR A 4 -7.60 -18.80 -7.44
N ARG A 5 -8.08 -18.27 -8.55
CA ARG A 5 -7.54 -17.03 -9.14
C ARG A 5 -7.79 -15.80 -8.27
N VAL A 6 -8.99 -15.67 -7.73
CA VAL A 6 -9.31 -14.54 -6.86
C VAL A 6 -8.50 -14.62 -5.58
N LEU A 7 -8.44 -15.80 -4.97
CA LEU A 7 -7.64 -16.01 -3.77
C LEU A 7 -6.15 -15.82 -4.04
N SER A 8 -5.68 -16.28 -5.18
CA SER A 8 -4.29 -16.13 -5.57
C SER A 8 -3.93 -14.66 -5.79
N GLY A 9 -4.80 -13.90 -6.47
CA GLY A 9 -4.60 -12.47 -6.67
C GLY A 9 -4.58 -11.69 -5.38
N ALA A 10 -5.52 -11.99 -4.48
CA ALA A 10 -5.57 -11.34 -3.18
C ALA A 10 -4.33 -11.67 -2.36
N LYS A 11 -3.88 -12.92 -2.43
CA LYS A 11 -2.68 -13.35 -1.72
C LYS A 11 -1.44 -12.63 -2.23
N MET A 12 -1.30 -12.50 -3.54
CA MET A 12 -0.19 -11.75 -4.14
C MET A 12 -0.20 -10.29 -3.71
N LEU A 13 -1.37 -9.66 -3.71
CA LEU A 13 -1.49 -8.28 -3.26
C LEU A 13 -1.12 -8.13 -1.79
N ARG A 14 -1.50 -9.09 -0.95
CA ARG A 14 -1.14 -9.06 0.47
C ARG A 14 0.36 -9.22 0.68
N TRP A 15 0.99 -10.14 -0.05
CA TRP A 15 2.44 -10.31 0.04
C TRP A 15 3.18 -9.08 -0.43
N SER A 16 2.74 -8.48 -1.53
CA SER A 16 3.32 -7.23 -2.02
C SER A 16 3.17 -6.12 -0.99
N ALA A 17 1.99 -6.04 -0.35
CA ALA A 17 1.73 -5.05 0.69
C ALA A 17 2.67 -5.24 1.87
N VAL A 18 2.86 -6.48 2.33
CA VAL A 18 3.75 -6.77 3.45
C VAL A 18 5.18 -6.36 3.10
N LEU A 19 5.65 -6.72 1.92
CA LEU A 19 6.99 -6.36 1.48
C LEU A 19 7.17 -4.84 1.42
N LEU A 20 6.19 -4.11 0.91
CA LEU A 20 6.26 -2.66 0.83
C LEU A 20 6.14 -2.00 2.20
N LEU A 21 5.26 -2.51 3.06
CA LEU A 21 5.04 -1.92 4.37
C LEU A 21 6.20 -2.16 5.32
N VAL A 22 6.91 -3.25 5.17
CA VAL A 22 8.06 -3.59 6.03
C VAL A 22 9.37 -3.17 5.36
N GLY A 23 9.58 -3.60 4.11
CA GLY A 23 10.82 -3.34 3.40
C GLY A 23 10.99 -1.90 2.97
N GLY A 24 9.89 -1.23 2.59
CA GLY A 24 9.94 0.15 2.13
C GLY A 24 10.45 1.12 3.18
N PRO A 25 9.85 1.15 4.38
CA PRO A 25 10.36 2.01 5.45
C PRO A 25 11.80 1.71 5.83
N LEU A 26 12.19 0.45 5.86
CA LEU A 26 13.56 0.07 6.14
C LEU A 26 14.51 0.64 5.09
N LEU A 27 14.18 0.47 3.82
CA LEU A 27 14.99 1.03 2.73
C LEU A 27 15.02 2.56 2.78
N GLY A 28 13.88 3.17 3.06
CA GLY A 28 13.79 4.62 3.20
C GLY A 28 14.70 5.14 4.29
N LEU A 29 14.72 4.46 5.45
CA LEU A 29 15.60 4.82 6.54
C LEU A 29 17.07 4.60 6.19
N LEU A 30 17.38 3.51 5.50
CA LEU A 30 18.75 3.22 5.07
C LEU A 30 19.29 4.27 4.11
N PHE A 31 18.43 4.76 3.22
CA PHE A 31 18.81 5.81 2.27
C PHE A 31 18.59 7.22 2.79
N GLY A 32 18.08 7.34 4.02
CA GLY A 32 17.85 8.65 4.61
C GLY A 32 16.73 9.43 3.96
N SER A 33 15.73 8.75 3.41
CA SER A 33 14.63 9.41 2.70
C SER A 33 13.28 9.04 3.31
N LEU A 34 12.70 9.98 4.03
CA LEU A 34 11.35 9.83 4.56
C LEU A 34 10.31 9.82 3.43
N GLY A 35 10.58 10.56 2.37
CA GLY A 35 9.69 10.56 1.20
C GLY A 35 9.59 9.19 0.56
N MET A 36 10.71 8.49 0.40
CA MET A 36 10.72 7.11 -0.09
C MET A 36 9.97 6.17 0.82
N ALA A 37 10.16 6.31 2.14
CA ALA A 37 9.47 5.49 3.11
C ALA A 37 7.96 5.72 3.03
N ALA A 38 7.53 6.97 2.96
CA ALA A 38 6.11 7.30 2.85
C ALA A 38 5.51 6.79 1.54
N LEU A 39 6.23 6.92 0.43
CA LEU A 39 5.79 6.40 -0.85
C LEU A 39 5.57 4.89 -0.80
N ALA A 40 6.52 4.17 -0.22
CA ALA A 40 6.44 2.70 -0.11
C ALA A 40 5.28 2.29 0.81
N VAL A 41 5.10 2.95 1.94
CA VAL A 41 3.99 2.69 2.85
C VAL A 41 2.66 2.95 2.15
N GLY A 42 2.57 4.05 1.40
CA GLY A 42 1.38 4.38 0.64
C GLY A 42 1.04 3.31 -0.39
N PHE A 43 2.01 2.88 -1.17
CA PHE A 43 1.80 1.79 -2.14
C PHE A 43 1.43 0.48 -1.45
N GLY A 44 2.06 0.19 -0.31
CA GLY A 44 1.71 -1.00 0.47
C GLY A 44 0.27 -0.98 0.94
N ALA A 45 -0.18 0.17 1.44
CA ALA A 45 -1.57 0.33 1.88
C ALA A 45 -2.53 0.19 0.70
N VAL A 46 -2.18 0.74 -0.47
CA VAL A 46 -3.01 0.58 -1.69
C VAL A 46 -3.13 -0.89 -2.06
N HIS A 47 -2.02 -1.62 -2.07
CA HIS A 47 -2.04 -3.05 -2.39
C HIS A 47 -2.88 -3.83 -1.39
N LEU A 48 -2.75 -3.52 -0.10
CA LEU A 48 -3.55 -4.16 0.93
C LEU A 48 -5.03 -3.86 0.75
N GLY A 49 -5.36 -2.61 0.44
CA GLY A 49 -6.73 -2.21 0.16
C GLY A 49 -7.32 -2.88 -1.07
N LEU A 50 -6.54 -2.97 -2.14
CA LEU A 50 -6.96 -3.67 -3.35
C LEU A 50 -7.20 -5.15 -3.09
N GLY A 51 -6.32 -5.78 -2.31
CA GLY A 51 -6.50 -7.17 -1.91
C GLY A 51 -7.77 -7.35 -1.10
N GLN A 52 -8.06 -6.43 -0.21
CA GLN A 52 -9.28 -6.45 0.59
C GLN A 52 -10.53 -6.28 -0.29
N LEU A 53 -10.50 -5.35 -1.24
CA LEU A 53 -11.58 -5.17 -2.18
C LEU A 53 -11.82 -6.41 -3.05
N TRP A 54 -10.73 -7.01 -3.49
CA TRP A 54 -10.78 -8.20 -4.34
C TRP A 54 -11.41 -9.39 -3.61
N ALA A 55 -11.03 -9.58 -2.33
CA ALA A 55 -11.45 -10.75 -1.57
C ALA A 55 -12.78 -10.55 -0.83
N SER A 56 -13.22 -9.31 -0.61
CA SER A 56 -14.40 -9.05 0.18
C SER A 56 -15.67 -9.17 -0.61
N GLU A 57 -16.67 -9.79 0.00
CA GLU A 57 -18.00 -9.90 -0.58
C GLU A 57 -19.00 -8.99 0.13
N ASN A 58 -18.70 -8.56 1.35
CA ASN A 58 -19.61 -7.72 2.12
C ASN A 58 -19.22 -6.23 2.03
N ARG A 59 -20.16 -5.38 2.44
CA ARG A 59 -19.96 -3.94 2.37
C ARG A 59 -18.86 -3.46 3.32
N GLY A 60 -18.81 -4.05 4.52
CA GLY A 60 -17.83 -3.65 5.51
C GLY A 60 -16.41 -3.87 5.03
N GLY A 61 -16.15 -5.04 4.47
CA GLY A 61 -14.84 -5.36 3.93
C GLY A 61 -14.46 -4.49 2.76
N ARG A 62 -15.42 -4.18 1.89
CA ARG A 62 -15.18 -3.29 0.75
C ARG A 62 -14.90 -1.86 1.20
N LEU A 63 -15.62 -1.40 2.21
CA LEU A 63 -15.40 -0.07 2.76
C LEU A 63 -14.00 0.06 3.35
N ILE A 64 -13.57 -0.95 4.10
CA ILE A 64 -12.21 -0.98 4.65
C ILE A 64 -11.18 -0.95 3.52
N GLY A 65 -11.36 -1.78 2.50
CA GLY A 65 -10.45 -1.82 1.36
C GLY A 65 -10.37 -0.49 0.63
N PHE A 66 -11.51 0.13 0.39
CA PHE A 66 -11.58 1.42 -0.27
C PHE A 66 -10.88 2.50 0.55
N THR A 67 -11.10 2.51 1.86
CA THR A 67 -10.44 3.45 2.76
C THR A 67 -8.92 3.27 2.73
N LEU A 68 -8.45 2.03 2.74
CA LEU A 68 -7.01 1.74 2.67
C LEU A 68 -6.41 2.24 1.35
N VAL A 69 -7.12 2.06 0.23
CA VAL A 69 -6.65 2.55 -1.06
C VAL A 69 -6.53 4.07 -1.04
N LEU A 70 -7.54 4.77 -0.54
CA LEU A 70 -7.53 6.22 -0.48
C LEU A 70 -6.40 6.75 0.42
N VAL A 71 -6.30 6.21 1.63
CA VAL A 71 -5.26 6.62 2.58
C VAL A 71 -3.87 6.31 1.99
N GLY A 72 -3.72 5.13 1.41
CA GLY A 72 -2.46 4.74 0.79
C GLY A 72 -2.08 5.65 -0.37
N ALA A 73 -3.04 6.02 -1.21
CA ALA A 73 -2.80 6.92 -2.34
C ALA A 73 -2.36 8.30 -1.85
N PHE A 74 -3.03 8.86 -0.85
CA PHE A 74 -2.65 10.14 -0.27
C PHE A 74 -1.26 10.08 0.34
N THR A 75 -0.96 9.02 1.08
CA THR A 75 0.36 8.86 1.69
C THR A 75 1.45 8.75 0.63
N ALA A 76 1.19 8.03 -0.45
CA ALA A 76 2.14 7.90 -1.56
C ALA A 76 2.39 9.25 -2.24
N VAL A 77 1.33 10.02 -2.47
CA VAL A 77 1.44 11.36 -3.06
C VAL A 77 2.26 12.28 -2.15
N ASP A 78 2.01 12.24 -0.85
CA ASP A 78 2.79 13.03 0.10
C ASP A 78 4.26 12.63 0.07
N GLY A 79 4.54 11.36 -0.03
CA GLY A 79 5.93 10.88 -0.16
C GLY A 79 6.61 11.43 -1.39
N VAL A 80 5.93 11.44 -2.53
CA VAL A 80 6.46 12.01 -3.77
C VAL A 80 6.68 13.51 -3.62
N LYS A 81 5.73 14.22 -3.01
CA LYS A 81 5.87 15.65 -2.78
C LYS A 81 7.09 15.97 -1.92
N TRP A 82 7.30 15.21 -0.86
CA TRP A 82 8.45 15.39 0.02
C TRP A 82 9.76 15.21 -0.74
N MET A 83 9.83 14.19 -1.58
CA MET A 83 11.03 13.95 -2.39
C MET A 83 11.29 15.07 -3.37
N LEU A 84 10.25 15.55 -4.06
CA LEU A 84 10.37 16.61 -5.06
C LEU A 84 10.73 17.95 -4.44
N LEU A 85 10.20 18.24 -3.25
CA LEU A 85 10.48 19.50 -2.58
C LEU A 85 11.78 19.45 -1.77
N GLY A 86 12.40 18.29 -1.68
CA GLY A 86 13.61 18.13 -0.88
C GLY A 86 13.37 18.28 0.62
N ALA A 87 12.11 18.38 1.03
CA ALA A 87 11.79 18.60 2.45
C ALA A 87 11.75 17.29 3.24
N GLY A 88 11.60 16.21 2.56
CA GLY A 88 11.47 14.93 3.20
C GLY A 88 12.77 14.24 3.45
N LEU A 89 13.80 14.86 3.05
CA LEU A 89 15.08 14.25 3.30
C LEU A 89 15.21 12.90 2.64
#